data_231c80e2a7c50e74f9e6736869fb8554
#
_entry.id   231c80e2a7c50e74f9e6736869fb8554
#
_cell.length_a   1.000
_cell.length_b   1.000
_cell.length_c   1.000
_cell.angle_alpha   90.00
_cell.angle_beta   90.00
_cell.angle_gamma   90.00
#
_symmetry.space_group_name_H-M   'P 1'
#
loop_
_entity.id
_entity.type
_entity.pdbx_description
1 polymer ?
#
loop_
_entity_poly.entity_id
_entity_poly.type
_entity_poly.pdbx_seq_one_letter_code
_entity_poly.pdbx_strand_id
1 'polypeptide(L)'
;MSTPPPRRVFAEGPSTTAIFLALRKMRAPLIVLISLFAVSILGLTLVPGQVVDGRVWHMDPFEAFYFMSYTATTIGFGEIPYPFSTPQRMWVIVTIYLSVVAWAYAIGSVLAALQDRGFREALNLQRFERKVRGLREPFLIVAGFGQAGEVVARSLDRIDRRMV
;
A
#
# COMPACT_ATOMS: atom_id res chain seq x y z
N MET A 1 1.26 51.81 20.36
CA MET A 1 1.08 51.09 19.08
C MET A 1 1.61 49.68 19.29
N SER A 2 0.73 48.75 19.63
CA SER A 2 1.10 47.35 19.88
C SER A 2 1.11 46.61 18.54
N THR A 3 2.27 46.09 18.16
CA THR A 3 2.42 45.20 17.01
C THR A 3 1.60 43.92 17.23
N PRO A 4 0.74 43.50 16.28
CA PRO A 4 0.01 42.26 16.39
C PRO A 4 0.98 41.06 16.42
N PRO A 5 0.69 40.02 17.19
CA PRO A 5 1.53 38.82 17.25
C PRO A 5 1.60 38.17 15.87
N PRO A 6 2.76 37.59 15.50
CA PRO A 6 2.91 36.94 14.22
C PRO A 6 1.90 35.81 14.09
N ARG A 7 1.11 35.81 13.01
CA ARG A 7 0.22 34.70 12.65
C ARG A 7 1.08 33.45 12.50
N ARG A 8 0.85 32.48 13.37
CA ARG A 8 1.39 31.14 13.17
C ARG A 8 0.73 30.55 11.92
N VAL A 9 1.42 30.70 10.80
CA VAL A 9 1.09 29.93 9.60
C VAL A 9 1.54 28.49 9.91
N PHE A 10 0.63 27.72 10.44
CA PHE A 10 0.81 26.27 10.44
C PHE A 10 0.73 25.86 8.97
N ALA A 11 1.87 25.78 8.31
CA ALA A 11 1.97 25.09 7.05
C ALA A 11 1.51 23.64 7.34
N GLU A 12 0.33 23.29 6.86
CA GLU A 12 -0.09 21.88 6.80
C GLU A 12 1.04 21.16 6.09
N GLY A 13 1.73 20.30 6.84
CA GLY A 13 2.97 19.70 6.36
C GLY A 13 2.69 18.91 5.07
N PRO A 14 3.50 19.09 4.02
CA PRO A 14 3.36 18.42 2.72
C PRO A 14 3.32 16.88 2.84
N SER A 15 3.70 16.34 3.99
CA SER A 15 3.75 14.92 4.30
C SER A 15 2.38 14.23 4.33
N THR A 16 1.36 14.86 4.91
CA THR A 16 0.01 14.28 5.02
C THR A 16 -0.64 14.16 3.64
N THR A 17 -0.48 15.19 2.82
CA THR A 17 -1.02 15.23 1.45
C THR A 17 -0.35 14.18 0.54
N ALA A 18 0.96 13.99 0.64
CA ALA A 18 1.68 13.02 -0.19
C ALA A 18 1.30 11.57 0.17
N ILE A 19 1.18 11.25 1.46
CA ILE A 19 0.71 9.93 1.92
C ILE A 19 -0.73 9.68 1.47
N PHE A 20 -1.61 10.67 1.60
CA PHE A 20 -2.99 10.58 1.15
C PHE A 20 -3.09 10.36 -0.36
N LEU A 21 -2.29 11.04 -1.17
CA LEU A 21 -2.23 10.85 -2.62
C LEU A 21 -1.71 9.46 -3.00
N ALA A 22 -0.69 8.94 -2.31
CA ALA A 22 -0.19 7.59 -2.52
C ALA A 22 -1.26 6.53 -2.20
N LEU A 23 -1.94 6.65 -1.04
CA LEU A 23 -3.05 5.78 -0.67
C LEU A 23 -4.22 5.87 -1.65
N ARG A 24 -4.51 7.06 -2.16
CA ARG A 24 -5.55 7.26 -3.19
C ARG A 24 -5.21 6.54 -4.49
N LYS A 25 -3.94 6.55 -4.93
CA LYS A 25 -3.48 5.80 -6.11
C LYS A 25 -3.62 4.28 -5.93
N MET A 26 -3.47 3.77 -4.69
CA MET A 26 -3.61 2.34 -4.40
C MET A 26 -5.07 1.84 -4.35
N ARG A 27 -6.05 2.73 -4.34
CA ARG A 27 -7.48 2.33 -4.31
C ARG A 27 -7.90 1.56 -5.56
N ALA A 28 -7.45 2.01 -6.74
CA ALA A 28 -7.85 1.39 -8.01
C ALA A 28 -7.39 -0.08 -8.10
N PRO A 29 -6.10 -0.45 -7.90
CA PRO A 29 -5.68 -1.84 -7.93
C PRO A 29 -6.36 -2.69 -6.86
N LEU A 30 -6.61 -2.14 -5.67
CA LEU A 30 -7.29 -2.85 -4.60
C LEU A 30 -8.76 -3.16 -4.97
N ILE A 31 -9.47 -2.18 -5.53
CA ILE A 31 -10.85 -2.36 -6.00
C ILE A 31 -10.89 -3.42 -7.09
N VAL A 32 -9.97 -3.37 -8.06
CA VAL A 32 -9.89 -4.36 -9.15
C VAL A 32 -9.66 -5.76 -8.58
N LEU A 33 -8.73 -5.92 -7.65
CA LEU A 33 -8.42 -7.20 -7.04
C LEU A 33 -9.61 -7.76 -6.26
N ILE A 34 -10.24 -6.97 -5.40
CA ILE A 34 -11.40 -7.38 -4.59
C ILE A 34 -12.58 -7.72 -5.50
N SER A 35 -12.86 -6.90 -6.53
CA SER A 35 -13.95 -7.13 -7.45
C SER A 35 -13.73 -8.42 -8.25
N LEU A 36 -12.50 -8.66 -8.70
CA LEU A 36 -12.15 -9.89 -9.41
C LEU A 36 -12.36 -11.12 -8.52
N PHE A 37 -11.88 -11.08 -7.28
CA PHE A 37 -12.10 -12.17 -6.33
C PHE A 37 -13.59 -12.42 -6.09
N ALA A 38 -14.36 -11.36 -5.84
CA ALA A 38 -15.80 -11.47 -5.61
C ALA A 38 -16.54 -12.10 -6.81
N VAL A 39 -16.23 -11.65 -8.03
CA VAL A 39 -16.82 -12.19 -9.27
C VAL A 39 -16.39 -13.63 -9.50
N SER A 40 -15.12 -13.97 -9.24
CA SER A 40 -14.60 -15.32 -9.42
C SER A 40 -15.25 -16.31 -8.44
N ILE A 41 -15.39 -15.93 -7.17
CA ILE A 41 -16.06 -16.72 -6.14
C ILE A 41 -17.53 -16.90 -6.50
N LEU A 42 -18.23 -15.82 -6.85
CA LEU A 42 -19.63 -15.89 -7.25
C LEU A 42 -19.84 -16.83 -8.46
N GLY A 43 -18.99 -16.73 -9.47
CA GLY A 43 -19.07 -17.62 -10.62
C GLY A 43 -18.83 -19.08 -10.25
N LEU A 44 -17.86 -19.41 -9.39
CA LEU A 44 -17.61 -20.78 -8.93
C LEU A 44 -18.77 -21.34 -8.12
N THR A 45 -19.47 -20.53 -7.34
CA THR A 45 -20.64 -20.97 -6.57
C THR A 45 -21.88 -21.19 -7.43
N LEU A 46 -22.03 -20.40 -8.51
CA LEU A 46 -23.18 -20.48 -9.41
C LEU A 46 -23.03 -21.57 -10.48
N VAL A 47 -21.79 -21.84 -10.92
CA VAL A 47 -21.54 -22.83 -11.97
C VAL A 47 -21.69 -24.26 -11.37
N PRO A 48 -22.54 -25.10 -11.98
CA PRO A 48 -22.78 -26.45 -11.48
C PRO A 48 -21.50 -27.29 -11.57
N GLY A 49 -21.21 -27.99 -10.49
CA GLY A 49 -20.11 -28.97 -10.37
C GLY A 49 -20.45 -30.34 -10.94
N GLN A 50 -19.70 -31.31 -10.48
CA GLN A 50 -19.93 -32.74 -10.79
C GLN A 50 -21.19 -33.26 -10.08
N VAL A 51 -21.73 -34.36 -10.58
CA VAL A 51 -22.79 -35.09 -9.87
C VAL A 51 -22.13 -35.97 -8.81
N VAL A 52 -22.42 -35.71 -7.55
CA VAL A 52 -21.96 -36.48 -6.39
C VAL A 52 -23.18 -37.03 -5.68
N ASP A 53 -23.21 -38.34 -5.44
CA ASP A 53 -24.33 -39.05 -4.79
C ASP A 53 -25.70 -38.76 -5.45
N GLY A 54 -25.74 -38.65 -6.78
CA GLY A 54 -26.95 -38.40 -7.54
C GLY A 54 -27.49 -36.98 -7.51
N ARG A 55 -26.74 -36.03 -6.92
CA ARG A 55 -27.06 -34.60 -6.87
C ARG A 55 -25.97 -33.78 -7.52
N VAL A 56 -26.36 -32.70 -8.18
CA VAL A 56 -25.39 -31.73 -8.71
C VAL A 56 -24.76 -30.99 -7.53
N TRP A 57 -23.47 -31.18 -7.38
CA TRP A 57 -22.70 -30.47 -6.35
C TRP A 57 -22.48 -29.02 -6.79
N HIS A 58 -22.60 -28.10 -5.85
CA HIS A 58 -22.24 -26.70 -6.02
C HIS A 58 -21.18 -26.35 -4.99
N MET A 59 -20.17 -25.63 -5.43
CA MET A 59 -19.10 -25.18 -4.54
C MET A 59 -19.64 -24.18 -3.51
N ASP A 60 -19.34 -24.40 -2.24
CA ASP A 60 -19.64 -23.47 -1.18
C ASP A 60 -18.82 -22.18 -1.33
N PRO A 61 -19.35 -21.00 -0.95
CA PRO A 61 -18.60 -19.73 -1.01
C PRO A 61 -17.25 -19.76 -0.29
N PHE A 62 -17.14 -20.49 0.81
CA PHE A 62 -15.88 -20.64 1.53
C PHE A 62 -14.87 -21.51 0.75
N GLU A 63 -15.33 -22.61 0.17
CA GLU A 63 -14.51 -23.48 -0.70
C GLU A 63 -14.03 -22.70 -1.94
N ALA A 64 -14.91 -21.90 -2.55
CA ALA A 64 -14.55 -21.04 -3.67
C ALA A 64 -13.52 -19.97 -3.29
N PHE A 65 -13.67 -19.37 -2.12
CA PHE A 65 -12.70 -18.42 -1.58
C PHE A 65 -11.35 -19.09 -1.29
N TYR A 66 -11.37 -20.27 -0.69
CA TYR A 66 -10.17 -21.05 -0.42
C TYR A 66 -9.46 -21.44 -1.70
N PHE A 67 -10.20 -21.96 -2.70
CA PHE A 67 -9.68 -22.27 -4.02
C PHE A 67 -9.02 -21.04 -4.68
N MET A 68 -9.72 -19.90 -4.73
CA MET A 68 -9.19 -18.69 -5.31
C MET A 68 -7.95 -18.16 -4.59
N SER A 69 -7.88 -18.34 -3.26
CA SER A 69 -6.75 -17.87 -2.46
C SER A 69 -5.46 -18.61 -2.82
N TYR A 70 -5.48 -19.94 -2.89
CA TYR A 70 -4.26 -20.68 -3.25
C TYR A 70 -3.96 -20.67 -4.75
N THR A 71 -4.97 -20.45 -5.59
CA THR A 71 -4.78 -20.31 -7.04
C THR A 71 -4.13 -18.96 -7.35
N ALA A 72 -4.66 -17.87 -6.80
CA ALA A 72 -4.14 -16.53 -7.01
C ALA A 72 -2.73 -16.34 -6.41
N THR A 73 -2.41 -17.03 -5.32
CA THR A 73 -1.06 -17.03 -4.71
C THR A 73 -0.10 -18.03 -5.36
N THR A 74 -0.52 -18.71 -6.43
CA THR A 74 0.28 -19.67 -7.21
C THR A 74 0.70 -20.93 -6.45
N ILE A 75 0.04 -21.26 -5.33
CA ILE A 75 0.30 -22.49 -4.55
C ILE A 75 -0.24 -23.72 -5.28
N GLY A 76 -1.50 -23.66 -5.80
CA GLY A 76 -2.04 -24.63 -6.73
C GLY A 76 -2.26 -26.03 -6.16
N PHE A 77 -3.09 -26.18 -5.12
CA PHE A 77 -3.41 -27.50 -4.56
C PHE A 77 -4.24 -28.42 -5.49
N GLY A 78 -4.72 -27.87 -6.61
CA GLY A 78 -5.54 -28.61 -7.56
C GLY A 78 -7.04 -28.41 -7.34
N GLU A 79 -7.83 -29.36 -7.87
CA GLU A 79 -9.31 -29.32 -7.79
C GLU A 79 -9.75 -30.02 -6.51
N ILE A 80 -10.18 -29.29 -5.52
CA ILE A 80 -10.65 -29.79 -4.24
C ILE A 80 -11.98 -29.12 -3.84
N PRO A 81 -12.86 -29.80 -3.11
CA PRO A 81 -12.80 -31.20 -2.61
C PRO A 81 -13.10 -32.24 -3.69
N TYR A 82 -13.72 -31.85 -4.80
CA TYR A 82 -14.05 -32.73 -5.92
C TYR A 82 -13.46 -32.19 -7.23
N PRO A 83 -13.22 -33.07 -8.22
CA PRO A 83 -12.84 -32.67 -9.56
C PRO A 83 -13.86 -31.70 -10.16
N PHE A 84 -13.39 -30.67 -10.84
CA PHE A 84 -14.28 -29.69 -11.45
C PHE A 84 -15.00 -30.21 -12.68
N SER A 85 -16.24 -29.79 -12.87
CA SER A 85 -16.97 -29.99 -14.11
C SER A 85 -16.34 -29.17 -15.25
N THR A 86 -16.63 -29.51 -16.51
CA THR A 86 -16.14 -28.78 -17.66
C THR A 86 -16.50 -27.28 -17.60
N PRO A 87 -17.75 -26.89 -17.27
CA PRO A 87 -18.09 -25.48 -17.08
C PRO A 87 -17.29 -24.77 -15.99
N GLN A 88 -17.07 -25.45 -14.86
CA GLN A 88 -16.23 -24.89 -13.79
C GLN A 88 -14.77 -24.69 -14.24
N ARG A 89 -14.19 -25.65 -14.96
CA ARG A 89 -12.83 -25.50 -15.52
C ARG A 89 -12.73 -24.35 -16.48
N MET A 90 -13.73 -24.17 -17.35
CA MET A 90 -13.77 -23.02 -18.27
C MET A 90 -13.80 -21.69 -17.51
N TRP A 91 -14.62 -21.60 -16.46
CA TRP A 91 -14.66 -20.42 -15.59
C TRP A 91 -13.33 -20.18 -14.90
N VAL A 92 -12.71 -21.22 -14.36
CA VAL A 92 -11.41 -21.17 -13.67
C VAL A 92 -10.30 -20.70 -14.61
N ILE A 93 -10.26 -21.19 -15.86
CA ILE A 93 -9.28 -20.72 -16.85
C ILE A 93 -9.35 -19.20 -17.03
N VAL A 94 -10.54 -18.65 -17.21
CA VAL A 94 -10.75 -17.20 -17.35
C VAL A 94 -10.29 -16.47 -16.10
N THR A 95 -10.67 -16.97 -14.91
CA THR A 95 -10.31 -16.32 -13.64
C THR A 95 -8.81 -16.39 -13.35
N ILE A 96 -8.11 -17.47 -13.74
CA ILE A 96 -6.65 -17.56 -13.62
C ILE A 96 -5.97 -16.46 -14.43
N TYR A 97 -6.30 -16.31 -15.71
CA TYR A 97 -5.68 -15.27 -16.53
C TYR A 97 -5.95 -13.88 -15.98
N LEU A 98 -7.19 -13.60 -15.59
CA LEU A 98 -7.55 -12.32 -15.01
C LEU A 98 -6.85 -12.06 -13.67
N SER A 99 -6.70 -13.09 -12.82
CA SER A 99 -6.02 -12.96 -11.54
C SER A 99 -4.54 -12.66 -11.69
N VAL A 100 -3.85 -13.27 -12.65
CA VAL A 100 -2.43 -12.98 -12.95
C VAL A 100 -2.26 -11.51 -13.36
N VAL A 101 -3.12 -11.01 -14.26
CA VAL A 101 -3.08 -9.61 -14.69
C VAL A 101 -3.37 -8.66 -13.52
N ALA A 102 -4.39 -8.98 -12.69
CA ALA A 102 -4.74 -8.16 -11.55
C ALA A 102 -3.62 -8.12 -10.49
N TRP A 103 -2.96 -9.23 -10.22
CA TRP A 103 -1.80 -9.30 -9.33
C TRP A 103 -0.62 -8.51 -9.87
N ALA A 104 -0.28 -8.66 -11.16
CA ALA A 104 0.79 -7.89 -11.79
C ALA A 104 0.51 -6.38 -11.70
N TYR A 105 -0.74 -5.97 -11.93
CA TYR A 105 -1.17 -4.57 -11.78
C TYR A 105 -1.06 -4.09 -10.33
N ALA A 106 -1.49 -4.90 -9.36
CA ALA A 106 -1.41 -4.56 -7.94
C ALA A 106 0.05 -4.39 -7.48
N ILE A 107 0.93 -5.36 -7.81
CA ILE A 107 2.35 -5.28 -7.48
C ILE A 107 3.02 -4.08 -8.15
N GLY A 108 2.76 -3.86 -9.44
CA GLY A 108 3.27 -2.70 -10.16
C GLY A 108 2.85 -1.37 -9.53
N SER A 109 1.62 -1.27 -9.06
CA SER A 109 1.10 -0.08 -8.39
C SER A 109 1.77 0.17 -7.03
N VAL A 110 2.03 -0.89 -6.27
CA VAL A 110 2.79 -0.79 -5.00
C VAL A 110 4.21 -0.33 -5.26
N LEU A 111 4.89 -0.93 -6.24
CA LEU A 111 6.26 -0.53 -6.61
C LEU A 111 6.31 0.91 -7.10
N ALA A 112 5.36 1.34 -7.93
CA ALA A 112 5.25 2.72 -8.38
C ALA A 112 5.05 3.70 -7.21
N ALA A 113 4.21 3.35 -6.22
CA ALA A 113 4.02 4.15 -5.02
C ALA A 113 5.30 4.26 -4.18
N LEU A 114 6.06 3.17 -4.04
CA LEU A 114 7.33 3.16 -3.30
C LEU A 114 8.45 3.96 -4.02
N GLN A 115 8.38 4.05 -5.35
CA GLN A 115 9.34 4.79 -6.17
C GLN A 115 8.98 6.27 -6.32
N ASP A 116 7.77 6.69 -5.94
CA ASP A 116 7.32 8.07 -6.02
C ASP A 116 8.21 8.95 -5.13
N ARG A 117 8.83 9.97 -5.73
CA ARG A 117 9.73 10.90 -5.02
C ARG A 117 9.02 11.64 -3.89
N GLY A 118 7.80 12.12 -4.15
CA GLY A 118 7.00 12.82 -3.14
C GLY A 118 6.69 11.94 -1.92
N PHE A 119 6.44 10.65 -2.14
CA PHE A 119 6.24 9.69 -1.05
C PHE A 119 7.51 9.48 -0.22
N ARG A 120 8.67 9.34 -0.87
CA ARG A 120 9.97 9.20 -0.19
C ARG A 120 10.34 10.45 0.61
N GLU A 121 10.14 11.62 0.02
CA GLU A 121 10.37 12.91 0.70
C GLU A 121 9.46 13.08 1.92
N ALA A 122 8.18 12.74 1.79
CA ALA A 122 7.24 12.77 2.91
C ALA A 122 7.66 11.84 4.06
N LEU A 123 8.11 10.62 3.75
CA LEU A 123 8.63 9.68 4.76
C LEU A 123 9.90 10.21 5.44
N ASN A 124 10.80 10.82 4.67
CA ASN A 124 12.04 11.38 5.20
C ASN A 124 11.76 12.58 6.12
N LEU A 125 10.82 13.46 5.73
CA LEU A 125 10.38 14.57 6.58
C LEU A 125 9.77 14.09 7.89
N GLN A 126 8.90 13.09 7.86
CA GLN A 126 8.33 12.51 9.09
C GLN A 126 9.41 11.89 10.00
N ARG A 127 10.41 11.22 9.43
CA ARG A 127 11.53 10.67 10.21
C ARG A 127 12.36 11.79 10.82
N PHE A 128 12.59 12.86 10.08
CA PHE A 128 13.30 14.04 10.54
C PHE A 128 12.54 14.72 11.68
N GLU A 129 11.24 15.01 11.50
CA GLU A 129 10.40 15.60 12.55
C GLU A 129 10.39 14.76 13.83
N ARG A 130 10.30 13.41 13.72
CA ARG A 130 10.37 12.54 14.88
C ARG A 130 11.72 12.61 15.60
N LYS A 131 12.82 12.71 14.85
CA LYS A 131 14.16 12.88 15.43
C LYS A 131 14.27 14.22 16.17
N VAL A 132 13.80 15.30 15.56
CA VAL A 132 13.83 16.64 16.17
C VAL A 132 12.94 16.71 17.41
N ARG A 133 11.72 16.15 17.34
CA ARG A 133 10.81 16.06 18.52
C ARG A 133 11.37 15.19 19.66
N GLY A 134 12.23 14.24 19.34
CA GLY A 134 12.90 13.38 20.32
C GLY A 134 14.07 14.04 21.03
N LEU A 135 14.53 15.20 20.58
CA LEU A 135 15.60 15.97 21.24
C LEU A 135 15.04 16.59 22.52
N ARG A 136 15.47 16.11 23.65
CA ARG A 136 15.10 16.65 24.98
C ARG A 136 15.96 17.82 25.42
N GLU A 137 17.08 18.04 24.76
CA GLU A 137 18.02 19.12 25.04
C GLU A 137 17.78 20.32 24.15
N PRO A 138 18.06 21.55 24.61
CA PRO A 138 17.95 22.75 23.78
C PRO A 138 18.90 22.65 22.58
N PHE A 139 18.39 22.90 21.39
CA PHE A 139 19.15 22.89 20.14
C PHE A 139 19.02 24.19 19.39
N LEU A 140 20.01 24.51 18.57
CA LEU A 140 20.04 25.69 17.72
C LEU A 140 19.65 25.30 16.30
N ILE A 141 18.82 26.14 15.66
CA ILE A 141 18.45 25.96 14.26
C ILE A 141 19.32 26.89 13.41
N VAL A 142 20.09 26.32 12.49
CA VAL A 142 20.89 27.07 11.52
C VAL A 142 20.12 27.12 10.20
N ALA A 143 19.49 28.26 9.90
CA ALA A 143 18.77 28.45 8.65
C ALA A 143 19.73 28.94 7.56
N GLY A 144 20.10 28.05 6.65
CA GLY A 144 21.02 28.29 5.53
C GLY A 144 22.44 27.79 5.79
N PHE A 145 22.85 26.75 5.03
CA PHE A 145 24.16 26.12 5.15
C PHE A 145 25.09 26.54 4.00
N GLY A 146 25.19 27.88 3.76
CA GLY A 146 26.20 28.48 2.87
C GLY A 146 27.52 28.73 3.62
N GLN A 147 28.45 29.48 3.04
CA GLN A 147 29.77 29.76 3.63
C GLN A 147 29.67 30.29 5.07
N ALA A 148 28.76 31.22 5.32
CA ALA A 148 28.54 31.78 6.67
C ALA A 148 27.92 30.77 7.63
N GLY A 149 26.95 30.00 7.19
CA GLY A 149 26.30 28.95 7.99
C GLY A 149 27.26 27.81 8.36
N GLU A 150 28.18 27.45 7.48
CA GLU A 150 29.22 26.46 7.76
C GLU A 150 30.21 26.95 8.85
N VAL A 151 30.62 28.20 8.80
CA VAL A 151 31.49 28.78 9.83
C VAL A 151 30.81 28.78 11.20
N VAL A 152 29.53 29.19 11.24
CA VAL A 152 28.75 29.18 12.49
C VAL A 152 28.58 27.75 13.01
N ALA A 153 28.24 26.79 12.13
CA ALA A 153 28.08 25.40 12.51
C ALA A 153 29.37 24.79 13.08
N ARG A 154 30.53 25.03 12.46
CA ARG A 154 31.83 24.59 12.98
C ARG A 154 32.18 25.23 14.34
N SER A 155 31.77 26.49 14.54
CA SER A 155 31.99 27.17 15.83
C SER A 155 31.11 26.60 16.94
N LEU A 156 29.86 26.25 16.63
CA LEU A 156 28.93 25.63 17.56
C LEU A 156 29.33 24.20 17.93
N ASP A 157 29.85 23.45 16.97
CA ASP A 157 30.36 22.09 17.18
C ASP A 157 31.55 22.07 18.16
N ARG A 158 32.42 23.05 18.08
CA ARG A 158 33.55 23.20 19.01
C ARG A 158 33.14 23.43 20.48
N ILE A 159 31.95 23.94 20.73
CA ILE A 159 31.42 24.20 22.09
C ILE A 159 30.37 23.16 22.48
N ASP A 160 30.34 22.01 21.78
CA ASP A 160 29.43 20.85 22.01
C ASP A 160 27.94 21.25 22.08
N ARG A 161 27.52 22.24 21.28
CA ARG A 161 26.11 22.62 21.15
C ARG A 161 25.45 21.90 20.01
N ARG A 162 24.37 21.19 20.32
CA ARG A 162 23.57 20.49 19.30
C ARG A 162 22.89 21.47 18.36
N MET A 163 22.99 21.23 17.04
CA MET A 163 22.37 22.02 16.00
C MET A 163 21.55 21.12 15.06
N VAL A 164 20.54 21.71 14.44
CA VAL A 164 19.66 21.10 13.44
C VAL A 164 19.50 22.03 12.25
#